data_e3e73135faa5358a2612151a06c83c54
#
_entry.id   e3e73135faa5358a2612151a06c83c54
#
_cell.length_a   1.000
_cell.length_b   1.000
_cell.length_c   1.000
_cell.angle_alpha   90.00
_cell.angle_beta   90.00
_cell.angle_gamma   90.00
#
_symmetry.space_group_name_H-M   'P 1'
#
loop_
_entity.id
_entity.type
_entity.pdbx_description
1 polymer ?
#
loop_
_entity_poly.entity_id
_entity_poly.type
_entity_poly.pdbx_seq_one_letter_code
_entity_poly.pdbx_strand_id
1 'polypeptide(L)'
;MNLPKSALPILSTFFFPLCVGLLTLGSSAWAQPAWPTKPIKLVVPYGPGSSPDVIARIVAEKLSPRLGQPVVIENRVGGGGNTGSGAVAKSAGDGYTFLISTNGPLVYNTVLYKKLGYDPFTELRPVVLAGGQSNVCAVRSDTGINTLTDL
;
A
#
# COMPACT_ATOMS: atom_id res chain seq x y z
N MET A 1 -12.12 -61.22 -64.77
CA MET A 1 -12.43 -59.82 -65.07
C MET A 1 -11.76 -58.97 -64.01
N ASN A 2 -10.55 -58.44 -64.38
CA ASN A 2 -9.65 -57.74 -63.46
C ASN A 2 -10.06 -56.25 -63.32
N LEU A 3 -10.31 -55.78 -62.15
CA LEU A 3 -10.45 -54.38 -61.86
C LEU A 3 -9.09 -53.84 -61.33
N PRO A 4 -8.62 -52.67 -61.79
CA PRO A 4 -7.33 -52.12 -61.34
C PRO A 4 -7.39 -51.50 -59.98
N LYS A 5 -6.46 -51.89 -59.10
CA LYS A 5 -6.12 -51.22 -57.88
C LYS A 5 -5.13 -50.12 -58.22
N SER A 6 -5.55 -48.85 -58.23
CA SER A 6 -4.61 -47.73 -58.01
C SER A 6 -5.36 -46.39 -58.13
N ALA A 7 -5.79 -45.81 -57.05
CA ALA A 7 -5.95 -44.36 -56.89
C ALA A 7 -6.32 -44.02 -55.43
N LEU A 8 -5.34 -43.77 -54.62
CA LEU A 8 -5.35 -42.95 -53.42
C LEU A 8 -4.01 -43.17 -52.72
N PRO A 9 -3.10 -42.21 -52.69
CA PRO A 9 -2.98 -41.32 -51.66
C PRO A 9 -2.24 -39.97 -52.03
N ILE A 10 -2.90 -38.92 -52.34
CA ILE A 10 -2.21 -37.61 -52.52
C ILE A 10 -2.90 -36.49 -51.71
N LEU A 11 -3.96 -36.79 -50.93
CA LEU A 11 -4.72 -35.74 -50.27
C LEU A 11 -4.36 -35.54 -48.77
N SER A 12 -3.46 -36.36 -48.23
CA SER A 12 -3.16 -36.33 -46.78
C SER A 12 -1.92 -35.49 -46.42
N THR A 13 -1.10 -35.13 -47.41
CA THR A 13 0.23 -34.53 -47.12
C THR A 13 0.21 -32.98 -47.06
N PHE A 14 -0.87 -32.34 -47.47
CA PHE A 14 -0.96 -30.87 -47.50
C PHE A 14 -1.66 -30.23 -46.28
N PHE A 15 -2.34 -31.02 -45.43
CA PHE A 15 -3.06 -30.46 -44.26
C PHE A 15 -2.24 -30.36 -42.98
N PHE A 16 -1.10 -31.07 -42.93
CA PHE A 16 -0.30 -31.09 -41.68
C PHE A 16 0.58 -29.86 -41.43
N PRO A 17 1.13 -29.13 -42.41
CA PRO A 17 1.92 -27.94 -42.16
C PRO A 17 1.10 -26.69 -41.84
N LEU A 18 -0.21 -26.66 -42.12
CA LEU A 18 -1.03 -25.48 -41.87
C LEU A 18 -1.44 -25.31 -40.38
N CYS A 19 -1.54 -26.43 -39.65
CA CYS A 19 -1.88 -26.37 -38.22
C CYS A 19 -0.71 -26.01 -37.31
N VAL A 20 0.54 -26.22 -37.71
CA VAL A 20 1.73 -25.88 -36.90
C VAL A 20 2.05 -24.39 -36.98
N GLY A 21 1.67 -23.72 -38.07
CA GLY A 21 1.88 -22.27 -38.23
C GLY A 21 0.96 -21.37 -37.38
N LEU A 22 -0.19 -21.88 -36.92
CA LEU A 22 -1.16 -21.07 -36.12
C LEU A 22 -0.91 -21.11 -34.60
N LEU A 23 -0.03 -21.99 -34.14
CA LEU A 23 0.29 -22.13 -32.71
C LEU A 23 1.40 -21.17 -32.20
N THR A 24 2.01 -20.41 -33.09
CA THR A 24 3.06 -19.44 -32.76
C THR A 24 2.56 -17.98 -32.67
N LEU A 25 1.28 -17.70 -32.80
CA LEU A 25 0.66 -16.40 -32.49
C LEU A 25 0.53 -16.30 -30.99
N GLY A 26 1.71 -16.27 -30.41
CA GLY A 26 2.08 -16.23 -29.05
C GLY A 26 1.39 -15.15 -28.26
N SER A 27 1.02 -15.56 -27.16
CA SER A 27 0.80 -14.82 -25.94
C SER A 27 1.85 -13.74 -25.76
N SER A 28 1.63 -12.57 -26.33
CA SER A 28 2.20 -11.34 -25.80
C SER A 28 1.57 -11.21 -24.41
N ALA A 29 2.13 -11.94 -23.46
CA ALA A 29 1.86 -11.67 -22.06
C ALA A 29 2.25 -10.20 -21.85
N TRP A 30 1.26 -9.35 -21.78
CA TRP A 30 1.44 -7.97 -21.38
C TRP A 30 1.93 -8.05 -19.94
N ALA A 31 3.25 -8.06 -19.78
CA ALA A 31 3.87 -7.95 -18.48
C ALA A 31 3.39 -6.61 -17.92
N GLN A 32 2.45 -6.66 -16.99
CA GLN A 32 2.07 -5.48 -16.23
C GLN A 32 3.35 -4.93 -15.62
N PRO A 33 3.65 -3.62 -15.80
CA PRO A 33 4.85 -3.04 -15.24
C PRO A 33 4.89 -3.37 -13.76
N ALA A 34 6.02 -3.97 -13.30
CA ALA A 34 6.17 -4.41 -11.94
C ALA A 34 6.01 -3.19 -11.01
N TRP A 35 5.01 -3.23 -10.14
CA TRP A 35 4.83 -2.20 -9.11
C TRP A 35 6.03 -2.22 -8.14
N PRO A 36 6.52 -1.05 -7.71
CA PRO A 36 6.14 0.32 -8.05
C PRO A 36 6.89 0.88 -9.27
N THR A 37 6.22 1.68 -10.11
CA THR A 37 6.81 2.34 -11.28
C THR A 37 7.10 3.83 -11.08
N LYS A 38 6.66 4.40 -9.95
CA LYS A 38 6.81 5.81 -9.57
C LYS A 38 7.06 5.93 -8.07
N PRO A 39 7.52 7.07 -7.56
CA PRO A 39 7.72 7.29 -6.13
C PRO A 39 6.47 7.02 -5.31
N ILE A 40 6.68 6.42 -4.12
CA ILE A 40 5.64 6.16 -3.13
C ILE A 40 5.61 7.30 -2.13
N LYS A 41 4.42 7.80 -1.84
CA LYS A 41 4.20 8.84 -0.84
C LYS A 41 3.83 8.22 0.50
N LEU A 42 4.54 8.60 1.57
CA LEU A 42 4.25 8.19 2.93
C LEU A 42 3.86 9.43 3.75
N VAL A 43 2.57 9.58 3.98
CA VAL A 43 2.01 10.74 4.71
C VAL A 43 2.10 10.49 6.21
N VAL A 44 2.64 11.49 6.91
CA VAL A 44 2.73 11.53 8.37
C VAL A 44 1.90 12.69 8.85
N PRO A 45 0.80 12.49 9.63
CA PRO A 45 -0.10 13.56 10.06
C PRO A 45 0.41 14.36 11.26
N TYR A 46 1.71 14.33 11.48
CA TYR A 46 2.42 14.99 12.56
C TYR A 46 3.65 15.73 12.04
N GLY A 47 4.16 16.65 12.86
CA GLY A 47 5.35 17.43 12.51
C GLY A 47 6.62 16.57 12.40
N PRO A 48 7.62 17.08 11.65
CA PRO A 48 8.92 16.46 11.60
C PRO A 48 9.53 16.25 13.00
N GLY A 49 10.20 15.12 13.22
CA GLY A 49 10.78 14.73 14.51
C GLY A 49 9.80 14.08 15.49
N SER A 50 8.52 13.98 15.17
CA SER A 50 7.57 13.18 15.96
C SER A 50 7.88 11.68 15.84
N SER A 51 7.45 10.86 16.80
CA SER A 51 7.67 9.41 16.75
C SER A 51 7.21 8.76 15.43
N PRO A 52 6.02 9.07 14.90
CA PRO A 52 5.60 8.55 13.58
C PRO A 52 6.50 9.03 12.44
N ASP A 53 7.02 10.26 12.48
CA ASP A 53 7.93 10.77 11.47
C ASP A 53 9.28 10.05 11.48
N VAL A 54 9.84 9.82 12.67
CA VAL A 54 11.09 9.06 12.82
C VAL A 54 10.93 7.63 12.29
N ILE A 55 9.85 6.95 12.66
CA ILE A 55 9.55 5.60 12.15
C ILE A 55 9.39 5.62 10.63
N ALA A 56 8.65 6.60 10.09
CA ALA A 56 8.45 6.75 8.65
C ALA A 56 9.77 6.89 7.89
N ARG A 57 10.72 7.67 8.41
CA ARG A 57 12.03 7.88 7.80
C ARG A 57 12.87 6.61 7.82
N ILE A 58 12.89 5.88 8.93
CA ILE A 58 13.57 4.59 9.03
C ILE A 58 12.99 3.58 8.03
N VAL A 59 11.67 3.50 7.93
CA VAL A 59 10.98 2.63 6.97
C VAL A 59 11.30 3.04 5.54
N ALA A 60 11.23 4.33 5.21
CA ALA A 60 11.53 4.85 3.87
C ALA A 60 12.97 4.56 3.44
N GLU A 61 13.94 4.74 4.35
CA GLU A 61 15.36 4.43 4.09
C GLU A 61 15.57 2.96 3.70
N LYS A 62 14.89 2.03 4.37
CA LYS A 62 15.02 0.59 4.12
C LYS A 62 14.19 0.09 2.95
N LEU A 63 13.04 0.72 2.69
CA LEU A 63 12.14 0.30 1.60
C LEU A 63 12.57 0.84 0.23
N SER A 64 13.06 2.08 0.14
CA SER A 64 13.41 2.70 -1.15
C SER A 64 14.36 1.84 -2.00
N PRO A 65 15.49 1.32 -1.48
CA PRO A 65 16.38 0.47 -2.27
C PRO A 65 15.76 -0.89 -2.62
N ARG A 66 14.88 -1.43 -1.77
CA ARG A 66 14.23 -2.72 -2.02
C ARG A 66 13.15 -2.64 -3.11
N LEU A 67 12.48 -1.51 -3.18
CA LEU A 67 11.40 -1.26 -4.13
C LEU A 67 11.90 -0.66 -5.45
N GLY A 68 13.17 -0.21 -5.51
CA GLY A 68 13.71 0.47 -6.68
C GLY A 68 13.07 1.83 -6.96
N GLN A 69 12.27 2.36 -6.01
CA GLN A 69 11.59 3.64 -6.12
C GLN A 69 11.71 4.43 -4.81
N PRO A 70 11.82 5.76 -4.87
CA PRO A 70 11.85 6.57 -3.66
C PRO A 70 10.57 6.45 -2.83
N VAL A 71 10.72 6.35 -1.51
CA VAL A 71 9.63 6.53 -0.56
C VAL A 71 9.76 7.94 0.04
N VAL A 72 8.83 8.83 -0.34
CA VAL A 72 8.88 10.26 0.00
C VAL A 72 7.98 10.54 1.20
N ILE A 73 8.54 11.15 2.25
CA ILE A 73 7.79 11.54 3.44
C ILE A 73 7.11 12.89 3.22
N GLU A 74 5.82 12.95 3.52
CA GLU A 74 5.02 14.17 3.51
C GLU A 74 4.39 14.42 4.88
N ASN A 75 4.84 15.43 5.62
CA ASN A 75 4.24 15.80 6.90
C ASN A 75 3.01 16.68 6.65
N ARG A 76 1.80 16.20 7.00
CA ARG A 76 0.53 16.93 6.90
C ARG A 76 -0.12 17.09 8.26
N VAL A 77 0.29 18.12 8.99
CA VAL A 77 -0.21 18.42 10.34
C VAL A 77 -1.58 19.08 10.33
N GLY A 78 -2.32 18.89 11.42
CA GLY A 78 -3.57 19.60 11.71
C GLY A 78 -4.66 18.69 12.28
N GLY A 79 -5.54 19.29 13.09
CA GLY A 79 -6.71 18.63 13.68
C GLY A 79 -6.41 17.34 14.46
N GLY A 80 -5.32 17.31 15.24
CA GLY A 80 -4.92 16.09 15.95
C GLY A 80 -4.55 14.93 15.03
N GLY A 81 -4.05 15.23 13.81
CA GLY A 81 -3.70 14.25 12.80
C GLY A 81 -4.82 13.97 11.77
N ASN A 82 -6.00 14.57 11.96
CA ASN A 82 -7.14 14.32 11.06
C ASN A 82 -6.92 14.86 9.65
N THR A 83 -6.20 15.99 9.50
CA THR A 83 -5.92 16.59 8.19
C THR A 83 -5.13 15.64 7.28
N GLY A 84 -4.03 15.08 7.76
CA GLY A 84 -3.21 14.15 7.01
C GLY A 84 -3.91 12.82 6.76
N SER A 85 -4.57 12.28 7.78
CA SER A 85 -5.28 11.00 7.68
C SER A 85 -6.46 11.08 6.72
N GLY A 86 -7.25 12.16 6.78
CA GLY A 86 -8.34 12.38 5.84
C GLY A 86 -7.88 12.64 4.41
N ALA A 87 -6.71 13.23 4.21
CA ALA A 87 -6.13 13.39 2.88
C ALA A 87 -5.75 12.05 2.25
N VAL A 88 -5.23 11.10 3.04
CA VAL A 88 -4.93 9.75 2.56
C VAL A 88 -6.21 8.96 2.31
N ALA A 89 -7.18 9.02 3.21
CA ALA A 89 -8.48 8.37 3.04
C ALA A 89 -9.16 8.75 1.72
N LYS A 90 -8.98 10.00 1.27
CA LYS A 90 -9.53 10.53 0.01
C LYS A 90 -8.61 10.40 -1.20
N SER A 91 -7.43 9.81 -1.03
CA SER A 91 -6.50 9.60 -2.14
C SER A 91 -6.92 8.39 -2.99
N ALA A 92 -6.36 8.28 -4.20
CA ALA A 92 -6.55 7.10 -5.02
C ALA A 92 -6.00 5.86 -4.33
N GLY A 93 -6.75 4.75 -4.38
CA GLY A 93 -6.33 3.44 -3.84
C GLY A 93 -5.38 2.68 -4.77
N ASP A 94 -4.45 3.40 -5.42
CA ASP A 94 -3.53 2.86 -6.43
C ASP A 94 -2.25 2.25 -5.84
N GLY A 95 -2.11 2.21 -4.51
CA GLY A 95 -0.94 1.67 -3.83
C GLY A 95 0.27 2.60 -3.80
N TYR A 96 0.11 3.91 -4.09
CA TYR A 96 1.21 4.88 -4.06
C TYR A 96 1.11 5.93 -2.96
N THR A 97 0.02 5.91 -2.18
CA THR A 97 -0.15 6.81 -1.03
C THR A 97 -0.44 5.99 0.21
N PHE A 98 0.44 6.10 1.19
CA PHE A 98 0.34 5.41 2.47
C PHE A 98 0.27 6.40 3.61
N LEU A 99 -0.28 5.97 4.73
CA LEU A 99 -0.36 6.72 5.97
C LEU A 99 0.46 6.01 7.06
N ILE A 100 1.34 6.72 7.76
CA ILE A 100 1.85 6.32 9.07
C ILE A 100 1.22 7.23 10.12
N SER A 101 0.42 6.65 11.00
CA SER A 101 -0.36 7.37 12.00
C SER A 101 -0.36 6.66 13.35
N THR A 102 -1.05 7.25 14.31
CA THR A 102 -1.25 6.69 15.66
C THR A 102 -2.72 6.36 15.89
N ASN A 103 -3.03 5.83 17.07
CA ASN A 103 -4.40 5.53 17.50
C ASN A 103 -5.34 6.76 17.52
N GLY A 104 -4.78 7.98 17.65
CA GLY A 104 -5.59 9.21 17.64
C GLY A 104 -6.50 9.28 16.42
N PRO A 105 -5.94 9.56 15.22
CA PRO A 105 -6.72 9.68 13.99
C PRO A 105 -7.40 8.39 13.53
N LEU A 106 -6.86 7.23 13.92
CA LEU A 106 -7.37 5.94 13.43
C LEU A 106 -8.49 5.36 14.31
N VAL A 107 -8.53 5.74 15.59
CA VAL A 107 -9.49 5.19 16.56
C VAL A 107 -10.15 6.26 17.41
N TYR A 108 -9.36 7.00 18.23
CA TYR A 108 -9.92 7.87 19.27
C TYR A 108 -10.70 9.06 18.71
N ASN A 109 -10.24 9.63 17.61
CA ASN A 109 -10.86 10.81 17.01
C ASN A 109 -12.25 10.54 16.45
N THR A 110 -12.60 9.28 16.17
CA THR A 110 -13.97 8.90 15.77
C THR A 110 -15.00 9.19 16.88
N VAL A 111 -14.56 9.18 18.12
CA VAL A 111 -15.40 9.49 19.30
C VAL A 111 -15.21 10.92 19.78
N LEU A 112 -13.96 11.45 19.69
CA LEU A 112 -13.63 12.78 20.21
C LEU A 112 -14.12 13.92 19.32
N TYR A 113 -14.26 13.69 18.02
CA TYR A 113 -14.67 14.73 17.07
C TYR A 113 -16.10 14.50 16.57
N LYS A 114 -16.96 15.49 16.72
CA LYS A 114 -18.36 15.42 16.22
C LYS A 114 -18.44 15.21 14.71
N LYS A 115 -17.43 15.70 13.97
CA LYS A 115 -17.34 15.55 12.51
C LYS A 115 -15.88 15.31 12.13
N LEU A 116 -15.54 14.09 11.80
CA LEU A 116 -14.18 13.68 11.47
C LEU A 116 -13.81 14.01 10.02
N GLY A 117 -14.76 13.90 9.10
CA GLY A 117 -14.56 14.18 7.66
C GLY A 117 -13.98 13.02 6.84
N TYR A 118 -13.70 11.89 7.47
CA TYR A 118 -13.35 10.59 6.88
C TYR A 118 -13.73 9.47 7.85
N ASP A 119 -13.86 8.25 7.37
CA ASP A 119 -14.08 7.06 8.18
C ASP A 119 -12.83 6.17 8.12
N PRO A 120 -12.03 6.07 9.20
CA PRO A 120 -10.81 5.28 9.21
C PRO A 120 -11.07 3.78 9.06
N PHE A 121 -12.26 3.28 9.37
CA PHE A 121 -12.57 1.84 9.32
C PHE A 121 -12.98 1.37 7.92
N THR A 122 -13.55 2.26 7.11
CA THR A 122 -14.04 1.92 5.77
C THR A 122 -13.18 2.52 4.65
N GLU A 123 -12.57 3.70 4.87
CA GLU A 123 -11.80 4.42 3.86
C GLU A 123 -10.29 4.17 3.95
N LEU A 124 -9.79 3.56 5.05
CA LEU A 124 -8.39 3.20 5.22
C LEU A 124 -8.23 1.69 5.37
N ARG A 125 -7.27 1.12 4.65
CA ARG A 125 -6.93 -0.30 4.79
C ARG A 125 -5.65 -0.46 5.61
N PRO A 126 -5.68 -1.14 6.78
CA PRO A 126 -4.48 -1.39 7.55
C PRO A 126 -3.54 -2.33 6.80
N VAL A 127 -2.25 -2.03 6.85
CA VAL A 127 -1.18 -2.81 6.21
C VAL A 127 -0.36 -3.55 7.26
N VAL A 128 0.21 -2.82 8.20
CA VAL A 128 1.10 -3.39 9.23
C VAL A 128 1.20 -2.47 10.44
N LEU A 129 1.43 -3.02 11.61
CA LEU A 129 1.87 -2.28 12.78
C LEU A 129 3.37 -2.00 12.67
N ALA A 130 3.72 -0.75 12.35
CA ALA A 130 5.11 -0.35 12.11
C ALA A 130 5.94 -0.21 13.39
N GLY A 131 5.30 -0.01 14.55
CA GLY A 131 5.96 0.10 15.84
C GLY A 131 4.98 0.37 16.97
N GLY A 132 5.44 0.24 18.20
CA GLY A 132 4.69 0.58 19.40
C GLY A 132 5.54 1.46 20.32
N GLN A 133 4.88 2.28 21.13
CA GLN A 133 5.53 3.09 22.18
C GLN A 133 4.72 3.03 23.45
N SER A 134 5.41 3.06 24.58
CA SER A 134 4.78 3.18 25.88
C SER A 134 4.44 4.64 26.19
N ASN A 135 3.27 4.87 26.76
CA ASN A 135 2.93 6.16 27.32
C ASN A 135 3.47 6.26 28.75
N VAL A 136 4.00 7.42 29.10
CA VAL A 136 4.48 7.72 30.46
C VAL A 136 3.66 8.88 30.99
N CYS A 137 3.10 8.72 32.19
CA CYS A 137 2.50 9.80 32.95
C CYS A 137 3.57 10.42 33.81
N ALA A 138 3.77 11.72 33.70
CA ALA A 138 4.73 12.45 34.50
C ALA A 138 4.07 13.72 35.09
N VAL A 139 4.42 14.02 36.31
CA VAL A 139 4.03 15.24 37.01
C VAL A 139 5.28 16.00 37.48
N ARG A 140 5.15 17.27 37.75
CA ARG A 140 6.26 18.04 38.36
C ARG A 140 6.55 17.47 39.73
N SER A 141 7.82 17.42 40.09
CA SER A 141 8.28 16.89 41.39
C SER A 141 7.78 17.67 42.61
N ASP A 142 7.37 18.91 42.42
CA ASP A 142 6.89 19.82 43.48
C ASP A 142 5.36 19.76 43.70
N THR A 143 4.64 18.90 42.96
CA THR A 143 3.17 18.81 43.12
C THR A 143 2.71 17.97 44.29
N GLY A 144 3.61 17.17 44.89
CA GLY A 144 3.25 16.23 45.97
C GLY A 144 2.49 14.97 45.48
N ILE A 145 2.25 14.83 44.18
CA ILE A 145 1.60 13.66 43.57
C ILE A 145 2.64 12.55 43.40
N ASN A 146 2.47 11.44 44.12
CA ASN A 146 3.41 10.31 44.10
C ASN A 146 2.78 9.02 43.56
N THR A 147 1.46 8.95 43.48
CA THR A 147 0.71 7.79 43.00
C THR A 147 -0.39 8.23 42.02
N LEU A 148 -0.92 7.27 41.26
CA LEU A 148 -2.08 7.51 40.37
C LEU A 148 -3.34 7.92 41.16
N THR A 149 -3.42 7.53 42.42
CA THR A 149 -4.56 7.89 43.32
C THR A 149 -4.50 9.35 43.80
N ASP A 150 -3.32 9.98 43.71
CA ASP A 150 -3.14 11.37 44.08
C ASP A 150 -3.51 12.37 42.94
N LEU A 151 -3.75 11.83 41.72
CA LEU A 151 -4.21 12.56 40.53
C LEU A 151 -5.71 12.80 40.58
#